data_8d7723044753d919860813fc46e406eb
#
_entry.id   8d7723044753d919860813fc46e406eb
#
_cell.length_a   1.000
_cell.length_b   1.000
_cell.length_c   1.000
_cell.angle_alpha   90.00
_cell.angle_beta   90.00
_cell.angle_gamma   90.00
#
_symmetry.space_group_name_H-M   'P 1'
#
loop_
_entity.id
_entity.type
_entity.pdbx_description
1 polymer ?
#
loop_
_entity_poly.entity_id
_entity_poly.type
_entity_poly.pdbx_seq_one_letter_code
_entity_poly.pdbx_strand_id
1 'polypeptide(L)'
;MVDPKKRRYMYMSLAVFSAIAMSLILFFILFRLQGIGQGLKTLSDILAPFVYGGVVAYLLRPLCNTYESFFTDVFPKKLKGLANAMAVGLSLTTGILVVYALIIMVAPELYESILSLWHSMPEKINQFLNWATAIFGEDEELLQYFNTSYQTLYLELETWAQETLVPYITNIVSGVGSSVLKVLNFLYDLLIGLIVAVYLLGSRKKFARQSVLLVRSTLKPKWADLFLEEVAFIDRMFGGFIDGKILDSAIIGVLCYIGCLIFKFPNALLVSAIVGITNVIPFFGPFIGAVPSTFLILIEDPIKALWFVLFVLVLQQLDGNVIGPTILGDRTGLSSFWVLFTIILFGGLWGIVGMIIAVPLFAVIYDTVKKLVRRGLFRKGQLELWEQYKADYPDEEPKKK
;
A
#
# COMPACT_ATOMS: atom_id res chain seq x y z
N MET A 1 44.82 -9.20 -53.92
CA MET A 1 44.82 -9.91 -52.62
C MET A 1 45.36 -8.95 -51.56
N VAL A 2 44.57 -8.59 -50.55
CA VAL A 2 45.01 -7.71 -49.47
C VAL A 2 45.90 -8.53 -48.53
N ASP A 3 47.13 -8.01 -48.29
CA ASP A 3 48.15 -8.60 -47.42
C ASP A 3 47.53 -9.00 -46.05
N PRO A 4 47.67 -10.26 -45.59
CA PRO A 4 47.07 -10.75 -44.33
C PRO A 4 47.52 -9.93 -43.11
N LYS A 5 48.71 -9.32 -43.14
CA LYS A 5 49.17 -8.42 -42.08
C LYS A 5 48.36 -7.08 -42.06
N LYS A 6 48.06 -6.48 -43.23
CA LYS A 6 47.22 -5.28 -43.31
C LYS A 6 45.82 -5.50 -42.82
N ARG A 7 45.26 -6.69 -43.10
CA ARG A 7 43.92 -7.09 -42.64
C ARG A 7 43.86 -7.23 -41.12
N ARG A 8 44.90 -7.76 -40.48
CA ARG A 8 45.00 -7.88 -39.01
C ARG A 8 45.09 -6.52 -38.33
N TYR A 9 45.88 -5.59 -38.86
CA TYR A 9 45.97 -4.23 -38.34
C TYR A 9 44.67 -3.46 -38.51
N MET A 10 43.95 -3.66 -39.60
CA MET A 10 42.65 -3.05 -39.83
C MET A 10 41.59 -3.55 -38.81
N TYR A 11 41.54 -4.85 -38.51
CA TYR A 11 40.66 -5.35 -37.48
C TYR A 11 41.03 -4.90 -36.05
N MET A 12 42.33 -4.76 -35.75
CA MET A 12 42.78 -4.21 -34.48
C MET A 12 42.43 -2.73 -34.34
N SER A 13 42.61 -1.92 -35.36
CA SER A 13 42.25 -0.49 -35.33
C SER A 13 40.72 -0.33 -35.21
N LEU A 14 39.95 -1.16 -35.88
CA LEU A 14 38.48 -1.16 -35.79
C LEU A 14 37.99 -1.58 -34.39
N ALA A 15 38.62 -2.57 -33.77
CA ALA A 15 38.34 -3.00 -32.43
C ALA A 15 38.65 -1.93 -31.37
N VAL A 16 39.81 -1.28 -31.50
CA VAL A 16 40.21 -0.18 -30.63
C VAL A 16 39.26 1.03 -30.80
N PHE A 17 38.93 1.38 -32.05
CA PHE A 17 37.99 2.44 -32.34
C PHE A 17 36.60 2.15 -31.78
N SER A 18 36.07 0.93 -31.95
CA SER A 18 34.79 0.54 -31.42
C SER A 18 34.79 0.54 -29.88
N ALA A 19 35.85 0.12 -29.22
CA ALA A 19 36.00 0.16 -27.76
C ALA A 19 35.98 1.61 -27.24
N ILE A 20 36.73 2.51 -27.87
CA ILE A 20 36.77 3.94 -27.51
C ILE A 20 35.39 4.59 -27.78
N ALA A 21 34.80 4.33 -28.92
CA ALA A 21 33.43 4.84 -29.23
C ALA A 21 32.39 4.36 -28.24
N MET A 22 32.43 3.09 -27.85
CA MET A 22 31.54 2.51 -26.86
C MET A 22 31.76 3.10 -25.47
N SER A 23 33.01 3.33 -25.06
CA SER A 23 33.37 4.01 -23.81
C SER A 23 32.92 5.46 -23.78
N LEU A 24 33.03 6.20 -24.87
CA LEU A 24 32.54 7.56 -24.99
C LEU A 24 31.02 7.63 -24.95
N ILE A 25 30.32 6.72 -25.63
CA ILE A 25 28.85 6.61 -25.57
C ILE A 25 28.40 6.29 -24.15
N LEU A 26 29.05 5.32 -23.49
CA LEU A 26 28.75 4.95 -22.10
C LEU A 26 29.00 6.14 -21.14
N PHE A 27 30.12 6.85 -21.30
CA PHE A 27 30.44 8.05 -20.52
C PHE A 27 29.38 9.15 -20.73
N PHE A 28 29.01 9.42 -21.99
CA PHE A 28 27.96 10.40 -22.28
C PHE A 28 26.59 10.01 -21.69
N ILE A 29 26.22 8.71 -21.75
CA ILE A 29 25.00 8.19 -21.12
C ILE A 29 25.07 8.39 -19.61
N LEU A 30 26.17 8.00 -18.95
CA LEU A 30 26.35 8.14 -17.51
C LEU A 30 26.35 9.61 -17.07
N PHE A 31 27.02 10.49 -17.81
CA PHE A 31 27.07 11.92 -17.49
C PHE A 31 25.72 12.62 -17.68
N ARG A 32 24.88 12.13 -18.60
CA ARG A 32 23.56 12.68 -18.89
C ARG A 32 22.43 12.04 -18.06
N LEU A 33 22.73 11.03 -17.22
CA LEU A 33 21.74 10.37 -16.36
C LEU A 33 21.04 11.36 -15.42
N GLN A 34 21.70 12.40 -14.93
CA GLN A 34 21.09 13.46 -14.12
C GLN A 34 20.00 14.23 -14.88
N GLY A 35 20.24 14.57 -16.14
CA GLY A 35 19.24 15.24 -16.99
C GLY A 35 18.07 14.32 -17.37
N ILE A 36 18.34 13.04 -17.60
CA ILE A 36 17.30 12.03 -17.86
C ILE A 36 16.46 11.82 -16.59
N GLY A 37 17.10 11.76 -15.40
CA GLY A 37 16.39 11.65 -14.12
C GLY A 37 15.47 12.83 -13.85
N GLN A 38 15.93 14.05 -14.14
CA GLN A 38 15.09 15.25 -14.03
C GLN A 38 13.93 15.23 -15.03
N GLY A 39 14.16 14.84 -16.28
CA GLY A 39 13.10 14.70 -17.29
C GLY A 39 12.06 13.66 -16.91
N LEU A 40 12.50 12.50 -16.40
CA LEU A 40 11.60 11.44 -15.90
C LEU A 40 10.80 11.93 -14.67
N LYS A 41 11.42 12.67 -13.76
CA LYS A 41 10.73 13.26 -12.61
C LYS A 41 9.67 14.25 -13.07
N THR A 42 10.00 15.18 -13.97
CA THR A 42 9.03 16.13 -14.54
C THR A 42 7.87 15.42 -15.23
N LEU A 43 8.14 14.36 -16.00
CA LEU A 43 7.11 13.56 -16.64
C LEU A 43 6.22 12.85 -15.59
N SER A 44 6.83 12.30 -14.53
CA SER A 44 6.10 11.69 -13.42
C SER A 44 5.19 12.70 -12.71
N ASP A 45 5.68 13.90 -12.46
CA ASP A 45 4.91 14.97 -11.80
C ASP A 45 3.71 15.41 -12.67
N ILE A 46 3.90 15.53 -13.99
CA ILE A 46 2.82 15.85 -14.94
C ILE A 46 1.77 14.72 -15.01
N LEU A 47 2.21 13.46 -14.91
CA LEU A 47 1.33 12.30 -14.98
C LEU A 47 0.70 11.91 -13.63
N ALA A 48 1.16 12.50 -12.53
CA ALA A 48 0.68 12.18 -11.18
C ALA A 48 -0.86 12.23 -11.04
N PRO A 49 -1.58 13.26 -11.52
CA PRO A 49 -3.05 13.29 -11.44
C PRO A 49 -3.71 12.14 -12.21
N PHE A 50 -3.12 11.72 -13.33
CA PHE A 50 -3.61 10.57 -14.11
C PHE A 50 -3.39 9.24 -13.37
N VAL A 51 -2.26 9.10 -12.69
CA VAL A 51 -1.98 7.92 -11.84
C VAL A 51 -2.95 7.89 -10.66
N TYR A 52 -3.14 9.01 -9.95
CA TYR A 52 -4.10 9.10 -8.85
C TYR A 52 -5.53 8.80 -9.30
N GLY A 53 -5.96 9.39 -10.42
CA GLY A 53 -7.28 9.10 -11.01
C GLY A 53 -7.43 7.64 -11.45
N GLY A 54 -6.36 7.04 -11.97
CA GLY A 54 -6.29 5.61 -12.31
C GLY A 54 -6.43 4.71 -11.08
N VAL A 55 -5.75 5.02 -9.99
CA VAL A 55 -5.86 4.30 -8.71
C VAL A 55 -7.28 4.40 -8.15
N VAL A 56 -7.84 5.61 -8.09
CA VAL A 56 -9.23 5.83 -7.62
C VAL A 56 -10.22 5.05 -8.49
N ALA A 57 -10.07 5.11 -9.83
CA ALA A 57 -10.92 4.37 -10.74
C ALA A 57 -10.79 2.85 -10.55
N TYR A 58 -9.60 2.35 -10.29
CA TYR A 58 -9.35 0.93 -10.03
C TYR A 58 -10.01 0.47 -8.73
N LEU A 59 -9.84 1.22 -7.64
CA LEU A 59 -10.43 0.94 -6.33
C LEU A 59 -11.96 1.00 -6.35
N LEU A 60 -12.55 1.93 -7.11
CA LEU A 60 -14.00 2.08 -7.22
C LEU A 60 -14.63 1.18 -8.29
N ARG A 61 -13.83 0.47 -9.11
CA ARG A 61 -14.31 -0.41 -10.18
C ARG A 61 -15.30 -1.47 -9.71
N PRO A 62 -15.08 -2.19 -8.58
CA PRO A 62 -16.02 -3.18 -8.08
C PRO A 62 -17.38 -2.56 -7.73
N LEU A 63 -17.38 -1.45 -7.00
CA LEU A 63 -18.60 -0.71 -6.67
C LEU A 63 -19.34 -0.24 -7.92
N CYS A 64 -18.59 0.33 -8.88
CA CYS A 64 -19.16 0.79 -10.15
C CYS A 64 -19.77 -0.36 -10.96
N ASN A 65 -19.15 -1.54 -10.97
CA ASN A 65 -19.69 -2.71 -11.66
C ASN A 65 -20.97 -3.22 -10.98
N THR A 66 -21.01 -3.24 -9.63
CA THR A 66 -22.19 -3.62 -8.86
C THR A 66 -23.36 -2.66 -9.12
N TYR A 67 -23.13 -1.36 -9.06
CA TYR A 67 -24.15 -0.37 -9.36
C TYR A 67 -24.60 -0.41 -10.82
N GLU A 68 -23.67 -0.61 -11.78
CA GLU A 68 -24.02 -0.75 -13.19
C GLU A 68 -24.90 -1.99 -13.45
N SER A 69 -24.59 -3.13 -12.82
CA SER A 69 -25.45 -4.33 -12.93
C SER A 69 -26.85 -4.04 -12.42
N PHE A 70 -26.96 -3.45 -11.22
CA PHE A 70 -28.25 -3.07 -10.64
C PHE A 70 -29.04 -2.13 -11.56
N PHE A 71 -28.44 -1.08 -12.08
CA PHE A 71 -29.14 -0.15 -12.98
C PHE A 71 -29.46 -0.74 -14.34
N THR A 72 -28.66 -1.66 -14.87
CA THR A 72 -28.96 -2.34 -16.13
C THR A 72 -30.10 -3.33 -16.02
N ASP A 73 -30.37 -3.86 -14.83
CA ASP A 73 -31.52 -4.72 -14.58
C ASP A 73 -32.83 -3.91 -14.45
N VAL A 74 -32.73 -2.68 -13.92
CA VAL A 74 -33.89 -1.78 -13.74
C VAL A 74 -34.22 -0.98 -14.99
N PHE A 75 -33.24 -0.54 -15.79
CA PHE A 75 -33.46 0.33 -16.93
C PHE A 75 -33.60 -0.43 -18.26
N PRO A 76 -34.48 0.06 -19.18
CA PRO A 76 -34.59 -0.52 -20.54
C PRO A 76 -33.26 -0.44 -21.27
N LYS A 77 -33.03 -1.39 -22.21
CA LYS A 77 -31.79 -1.52 -22.98
C LYS A 77 -31.35 -0.24 -23.73
N LYS A 78 -32.30 0.66 -24.03
CA LYS A 78 -32.03 1.96 -24.69
C LYS A 78 -31.30 2.96 -23.79
N LEU A 79 -31.35 2.80 -22.46
CA LEU A 79 -30.79 3.73 -21.46
C LEU A 79 -29.47 3.22 -20.82
N LYS A 80 -28.80 2.27 -21.44
CA LYS A 80 -27.51 1.73 -20.93
C LYS A 80 -26.44 2.79 -20.66
N GLY A 81 -26.40 3.86 -21.45
CA GLY A 81 -25.48 4.97 -21.23
C GLY A 81 -25.78 5.73 -19.94
N LEU A 82 -27.07 5.92 -19.63
CA LEU A 82 -27.51 6.55 -18.39
C LEU A 82 -27.20 5.65 -17.17
N ALA A 83 -27.46 4.35 -17.30
CA ALA A 83 -27.12 3.37 -16.24
C ALA A 83 -25.62 3.42 -15.87
N ASN A 84 -24.73 3.45 -16.87
CA ASN A 84 -23.30 3.56 -16.64
C ASN A 84 -22.93 4.92 -16.01
N ALA A 85 -23.50 6.03 -16.48
CA ALA A 85 -23.24 7.35 -15.91
C ALA A 85 -23.68 7.44 -14.43
N MET A 86 -24.87 6.90 -14.10
CA MET A 86 -25.37 6.84 -12.72
C MET A 86 -24.50 5.93 -11.84
N ALA A 87 -24.05 4.78 -12.36
CA ALA A 87 -23.16 3.89 -11.64
C ALA A 87 -21.81 4.56 -11.31
N VAL A 88 -21.25 5.29 -12.26
CA VAL A 88 -20.00 6.07 -12.05
C VAL A 88 -20.24 7.17 -11.02
N GLY A 89 -21.30 7.95 -11.16
CA GLY A 89 -21.63 9.02 -10.22
C GLY A 89 -21.83 8.49 -8.80
N LEU A 90 -22.62 7.42 -8.66
CA LEU A 90 -22.91 6.82 -7.35
C LEU A 90 -21.65 6.19 -6.71
N SER A 91 -20.80 5.51 -7.49
CA SER A 91 -19.58 4.93 -6.96
C SER A 91 -18.59 5.99 -6.46
N LEU A 92 -18.45 7.10 -7.16
CA LEU A 92 -17.61 8.24 -6.73
C LEU A 92 -18.19 8.89 -5.48
N THR A 93 -19.51 9.15 -5.48
CA THR A 93 -20.18 9.70 -4.29
C THR A 93 -19.99 8.80 -3.07
N THR A 94 -20.17 7.49 -3.24
CA THR A 94 -19.94 6.52 -2.15
C THR A 94 -18.47 6.57 -1.68
N GLY A 95 -17.50 6.58 -2.59
CA GLY A 95 -16.09 6.68 -2.23
C GLY A 95 -15.76 7.98 -1.48
N ILE A 96 -16.26 9.11 -1.96
CA ILE A 96 -16.08 10.42 -1.27
C ILE A 96 -16.74 10.41 0.10
N LEU A 97 -17.96 9.88 0.22
CA LEU A 97 -18.66 9.81 1.51
C LEU A 97 -17.94 8.91 2.52
N VAL A 98 -17.36 7.78 2.08
CA VAL A 98 -16.58 6.91 2.96
C VAL A 98 -15.35 7.64 3.48
N VAL A 99 -14.57 8.29 2.60
CA VAL A 99 -13.38 9.06 3.00
C VAL A 99 -13.77 10.23 3.92
N TYR A 100 -14.84 10.95 3.57
CA TYR A 100 -15.34 12.07 4.38
C TYR A 100 -15.79 11.61 5.76
N ALA A 101 -16.54 10.50 5.85
CA ALA A 101 -16.97 9.92 7.11
C ALA A 101 -15.76 9.52 7.98
N LEU A 102 -14.75 8.86 7.40
CA LEU A 102 -13.52 8.51 8.11
C LEU A 102 -12.79 9.75 8.65
N ILE A 103 -12.68 10.81 7.84
CA ILE A 103 -12.03 12.06 8.29
C ILE A 103 -12.80 12.71 9.45
N ILE A 104 -14.11 12.85 9.34
CA ILE A 104 -14.94 13.46 10.41
C ILE A 104 -14.95 12.62 11.68
N MET A 105 -14.90 11.30 11.55
CA MET A 105 -14.89 10.41 12.71
C MET A 105 -13.54 10.41 13.42
N VAL A 106 -12.44 10.42 12.68
CA VAL A 106 -11.09 10.21 13.22
C VAL A 106 -10.40 11.52 13.59
N ALA A 107 -10.54 12.58 12.77
CA ALA A 107 -9.78 13.81 12.97
C ALA A 107 -10.10 14.57 14.28
N PRO A 108 -11.38 14.73 14.70
CA PRO A 108 -11.70 15.36 15.96
C PRO A 108 -11.16 14.57 17.16
N GLU A 109 -11.33 13.23 17.14
CA GLU A 109 -10.91 12.35 18.24
C GLU A 109 -9.38 12.29 18.35
N LEU A 110 -8.66 12.31 17.21
CA LEU A 110 -7.21 12.50 17.20
C LEU A 110 -6.79 13.81 17.85
N TYR A 111 -7.45 14.91 17.48
CA TYR A 111 -7.16 16.22 18.03
C TYR A 111 -7.39 16.27 19.55
N GLU A 112 -8.54 15.79 20.01
CA GLU A 112 -8.86 15.71 21.44
C GLU A 112 -7.90 14.78 22.19
N SER A 113 -7.56 13.63 21.61
CA SER A 113 -6.59 12.70 22.22
C SER A 113 -5.21 13.32 22.35
N ILE A 114 -4.71 14.03 21.33
CA ILE A 114 -3.42 14.71 21.40
C ILE A 114 -3.44 15.82 22.47
N LEU A 115 -4.51 16.61 22.54
CA LEU A 115 -4.66 17.65 23.57
C LEU A 115 -4.77 17.05 24.97
N SER A 116 -5.56 16.01 25.15
CA SER A 116 -5.70 15.30 26.42
C SER A 116 -4.37 14.70 26.88
N LEU A 117 -3.62 14.08 25.96
CA LEU A 117 -2.27 13.60 26.20
C LEU A 117 -1.36 14.73 26.71
N TRP A 118 -1.36 15.85 26.01
CA TRP A 118 -0.53 17.01 26.37
C TRP A 118 -0.83 17.53 27.78
N HIS A 119 -2.10 17.65 28.14
CA HIS A 119 -2.53 18.18 29.43
C HIS A 119 -2.39 17.16 30.58
N SER A 120 -2.63 15.87 30.33
CA SER A 120 -2.62 14.83 31.34
C SER A 120 -1.23 14.18 31.56
N MET A 121 -0.29 14.38 30.62
CA MET A 121 1.04 13.79 30.66
C MET A 121 1.76 13.99 32.00
N PRO A 122 1.89 15.22 32.56
CA PRO A 122 2.60 15.44 33.83
C PRO A 122 1.98 14.68 34.99
N GLU A 123 0.64 14.65 35.07
CA GLU A 123 -0.06 13.95 36.14
C GLU A 123 0.06 12.43 36.03
N LYS A 124 -0.08 11.88 34.84
CA LYS A 124 0.04 10.43 34.57
C LYS A 124 1.45 9.90 34.85
N ILE A 125 2.46 10.69 34.59
CA ILE A 125 3.83 10.32 34.89
C ILE A 125 4.09 10.34 36.40
N ASN A 126 3.57 11.32 37.12
CA ASN A 126 3.64 11.30 38.58
C ASN A 126 2.91 10.08 39.16
N GLN A 127 1.77 9.69 38.59
CA GLN A 127 1.09 8.46 39.00
C GLN A 127 1.94 7.21 38.71
N PHE A 128 2.60 7.15 37.55
CA PHE A 128 3.51 6.06 37.19
C PHE A 128 4.73 5.99 38.13
N LEU A 129 5.33 7.14 38.44
CA LEU A 129 6.45 7.21 39.42
C LEU A 129 6.02 6.73 40.79
N ASN A 130 4.85 7.15 41.29
CA ASN A 130 4.29 6.70 42.55
C ASN A 130 4.03 5.19 42.57
N TRP A 131 3.53 4.65 41.47
CA TRP A 131 3.31 3.21 41.32
C TRP A 131 4.64 2.43 41.24
N ALA A 132 5.62 2.93 40.51
CA ALA A 132 6.96 2.33 40.47
C ALA A 132 7.65 2.35 41.84
N THR A 133 7.56 3.44 42.58
CA THR A 133 8.06 3.57 43.95
C THR A 133 7.39 2.57 44.92
N ALA A 134 6.08 2.35 44.75
CA ALA A 134 5.33 1.40 45.57
C ALA A 134 5.73 -0.07 45.31
N ILE A 135 6.18 -0.41 44.09
CA ILE A 135 6.59 -1.78 43.71
C ILE A 135 8.08 -2.04 44.02
N PHE A 136 8.94 -1.09 43.67
CA PHE A 136 10.39 -1.28 43.76
C PHE A 136 11.02 -0.82 45.10
N GLY A 137 10.19 -0.26 46.00
CA GLY A 137 10.66 0.21 47.32
C GLY A 137 11.43 1.52 47.25
N GLU A 138 12.02 1.92 48.36
CA GLU A 138 12.81 3.16 48.53
C GLU A 138 14.26 2.99 48.03
N ASP A 139 14.49 2.34 46.88
CA ASP A 139 15.82 2.25 46.30
C ASP A 139 16.17 3.60 45.64
N GLU A 140 16.95 4.42 46.36
CA GLU A 140 17.31 5.79 45.97
C GLU A 140 17.99 5.84 44.57
N GLU A 141 18.80 4.85 44.23
CA GLU A 141 19.47 4.80 42.89
C GLU A 141 18.49 4.56 41.78
N LEU A 142 17.56 3.63 41.95
CA LEU A 142 16.49 3.36 40.95
C LEU A 142 15.55 4.57 40.78
N LEU A 143 15.15 5.19 41.87
CA LEU A 143 14.30 6.39 41.84
C LEU A 143 14.98 7.58 41.13
N GLN A 144 16.29 7.77 41.41
CA GLN A 144 17.08 8.81 40.77
C GLN A 144 17.25 8.52 39.24
N TYR A 145 17.48 7.26 38.87
CA TYR A 145 17.56 6.85 37.47
C TYR A 145 16.23 7.07 36.73
N PHE A 146 15.11 6.68 37.33
CA PHE A 146 13.78 6.92 36.78
C PHE A 146 13.47 8.40 36.65
N ASN A 147 13.79 9.21 37.66
CA ASN A 147 13.52 10.65 37.64
C ASN A 147 14.40 11.37 36.61
N THR A 148 15.65 10.98 36.46
CA THR A 148 16.57 11.56 35.44
C THR A 148 16.17 11.15 34.03
N SER A 149 15.87 9.86 33.81
CA SER A 149 15.40 9.35 32.52
C SER A 149 14.07 9.98 32.11
N TYR A 150 13.17 10.20 33.07
CA TYR A 150 11.93 10.90 32.87
C TYR A 150 12.13 12.37 32.45
N GLN A 151 12.94 13.11 33.19
CA GLN A 151 13.22 14.51 32.88
C GLN A 151 13.82 14.66 31.46
N THR A 152 14.70 13.74 31.10
CA THR A 152 15.29 13.70 29.76
C THR A 152 14.23 13.39 28.69
N LEU A 153 13.42 12.36 28.89
CA LEU A 153 12.31 12.02 27.98
C LEU A 153 11.27 13.14 27.86
N TYR A 154 10.93 13.79 28.98
CA TYR A 154 9.98 14.93 28.96
C TYR A 154 10.54 16.10 28.16
N LEU A 155 11.80 16.47 28.38
CA LEU A 155 12.47 17.55 27.66
C LEU A 155 12.64 17.20 26.18
N GLU A 156 12.96 15.95 25.82
CA GLU A 156 13.05 15.52 24.44
C GLU A 156 11.67 15.53 23.76
N LEU A 157 10.62 15.08 24.44
CA LEU A 157 9.25 15.13 23.92
C LEU A 157 8.73 16.56 23.81
N GLU A 158 9.02 17.43 24.78
CA GLU A 158 8.66 18.85 24.74
C GLU A 158 9.41 19.56 23.60
N THR A 159 10.69 19.30 23.45
CA THR A 159 11.52 19.86 22.36
C THR A 159 11.01 19.34 21.01
N TRP A 160 10.76 18.04 20.89
CA TRP A 160 10.20 17.45 19.68
C TRP A 160 8.80 18.01 19.34
N ALA A 161 7.96 18.18 20.36
CA ALA A 161 6.63 18.77 20.18
C ALA A 161 6.74 20.24 19.75
N GLN A 162 7.59 21.04 20.38
CA GLN A 162 7.79 22.45 20.05
C GLN A 162 8.51 22.65 18.71
N GLU A 163 9.52 21.83 18.39
CA GLU A 163 10.32 21.99 17.19
C GLU A 163 9.72 21.27 15.96
N THR A 164 8.96 20.21 16.16
CA THR A 164 8.43 19.38 15.06
C THR A 164 6.90 19.46 14.97
N LEU A 165 6.18 19.17 16.06
CA LEU A 165 4.73 19.00 16.02
C LEU A 165 4.00 20.35 15.95
N VAL A 166 4.40 21.32 16.77
CA VAL A 166 3.81 22.68 16.78
C VAL A 166 4.08 23.42 15.46
N PRO A 167 5.29 23.43 14.88
CA PRO A 167 5.51 23.98 13.55
C PRO A 167 4.77 23.22 12.45
N TYR A 168 4.64 21.89 12.57
CA TYR A 168 3.87 21.10 11.62
C TYR A 168 2.38 21.44 11.66
N ILE A 169 1.79 21.52 12.84
CA ILE A 169 0.39 21.95 13.04
C ILE A 169 0.22 23.43 12.70
N THR A 170 1.14 24.29 13.16
CA THR A 170 1.10 25.73 12.83
C THR A 170 1.33 25.95 11.34
N ASN A 171 2.17 25.17 10.67
CA ASN A 171 2.33 25.19 9.22
C ASN A 171 1.09 24.66 8.48
N ILE A 172 0.35 23.72 9.05
CA ILE A 172 -0.96 23.31 8.52
C ILE A 172 -2.00 24.41 8.74
N VAL A 173 -2.03 25.03 9.93
CA VAL A 173 -3.02 26.06 10.32
C VAL A 173 -2.62 27.45 9.84
N SER A 174 -1.37 27.87 9.97
CA SER A 174 -0.85 29.18 9.52
C SER A 174 -0.29 29.16 8.11
N GLY A 175 -0.02 27.98 7.57
CA GLY A 175 0.30 27.74 6.17
C GLY A 175 -0.80 28.17 5.19
N VAL A 176 -1.91 28.72 5.69
CA VAL A 176 -2.96 29.32 4.86
C VAL A 176 -2.41 30.45 3.98
N GLY A 177 -1.32 31.12 4.35
CA GLY A 177 -0.72 32.17 3.51
C GLY A 177 0.26 31.68 2.41
N SER A 178 1.18 30.75 2.73
CA SER A 178 2.13 30.17 1.75
C SER A 178 1.70 28.78 1.27
N SER A 179 0.80 28.14 1.99
CA SER A 179 0.20 26.86 1.63
C SER A 179 -1.06 27.00 0.76
N VAL A 180 -1.59 28.20 0.56
CA VAL A 180 -2.70 28.38 -0.41
C VAL A 180 -2.30 27.81 -1.78
N LEU A 181 -1.09 28.05 -2.24
CA LEU A 181 -0.60 27.47 -3.50
C LEU A 181 -0.44 25.94 -3.43
N LYS A 182 0.02 25.40 -2.30
CA LYS A 182 0.14 23.94 -2.12
C LYS A 182 -1.24 23.29 -1.98
N VAL A 183 -2.15 23.91 -1.24
CA VAL A 183 -3.54 23.44 -1.12
C VAL A 183 -4.26 23.58 -2.46
N LEU A 184 -4.08 24.67 -3.18
CA LEU A 184 -4.63 24.85 -4.52
C LEU A 184 -4.06 23.80 -5.51
N ASN A 185 -2.77 23.53 -5.48
CA ASN A 185 -2.17 22.49 -6.29
C ASN A 185 -2.71 21.10 -5.91
N PHE A 186 -2.81 20.79 -4.62
CA PHE A 186 -3.41 19.54 -4.15
C PHE A 186 -4.89 19.42 -4.59
N LEU A 187 -5.69 20.48 -4.43
CA LEU A 187 -7.08 20.51 -4.89
C LEU A 187 -7.17 20.39 -6.41
N TYR A 188 -6.25 21.02 -7.14
CA TYR A 188 -6.14 20.91 -8.59
C TYR A 188 -5.83 19.46 -9.01
N ASP A 189 -4.82 18.85 -8.40
CA ASP A 189 -4.43 17.46 -8.69
C ASP A 189 -5.55 16.48 -8.31
N LEU A 190 -6.22 16.70 -7.20
CA LEU A 190 -7.38 15.94 -6.77
C LEU A 190 -8.54 16.06 -7.75
N LEU A 191 -8.85 17.29 -8.17
CA LEU A 191 -9.93 17.57 -9.13
C LEU A 191 -9.64 16.93 -10.49
N ILE A 192 -8.41 17.09 -11.00
CA ILE A 192 -8.00 16.43 -12.24
C ILE A 192 -8.02 14.91 -12.07
N GLY A 193 -7.51 14.38 -10.96
CA GLY A 193 -7.56 12.96 -10.65
C GLY A 193 -8.99 12.43 -10.61
N LEU A 194 -9.93 13.16 -10.03
CA LEU A 194 -11.35 12.81 -10.00
C LEU A 194 -11.98 12.82 -11.41
N ILE A 195 -11.68 13.84 -12.22
CA ILE A 195 -12.11 13.90 -13.62
C ILE A 195 -11.57 12.70 -14.39
N VAL A 196 -10.28 12.39 -14.24
CA VAL A 196 -9.65 11.20 -14.87
C VAL A 196 -10.34 9.92 -14.41
N ALA A 197 -10.63 9.78 -13.11
CA ALA A 197 -11.35 8.63 -12.57
C ALA A 197 -12.74 8.46 -13.19
N VAL A 198 -13.50 9.56 -13.34
CA VAL A 198 -14.80 9.55 -14.06
C VAL A 198 -14.66 9.04 -15.49
N TYR A 199 -13.68 9.57 -16.25
CA TYR A 199 -13.46 9.15 -17.63
C TYR A 199 -13.01 7.68 -17.72
N LEU A 200 -12.11 7.25 -16.84
CA LEU A 200 -11.63 5.86 -16.82
C LEU A 200 -12.75 4.89 -16.45
N LEU A 201 -13.52 5.18 -15.39
CA LEU A 201 -14.65 4.36 -14.96
C LEU A 201 -15.76 4.34 -16.04
N GLY A 202 -16.12 5.50 -16.59
CA GLY A 202 -17.16 5.61 -17.59
C GLY A 202 -16.82 4.91 -18.90
N SER A 203 -15.54 4.96 -19.30
CA SER A 203 -15.04 4.39 -20.55
C SER A 203 -14.31 3.06 -20.41
N ARG A 204 -14.30 2.44 -19.20
CA ARG A 204 -13.49 1.24 -18.88
C ARG A 204 -13.66 0.10 -19.89
N LYS A 205 -14.88 -0.20 -20.31
CA LYS A 205 -15.19 -1.26 -21.29
C LYS A 205 -14.67 -0.91 -22.69
N LYS A 206 -14.71 0.37 -23.06
CA LYS A 206 -14.19 0.87 -24.34
C LYS A 206 -12.66 0.78 -24.36
N PHE A 207 -11.99 1.28 -23.33
CA PHE A 207 -10.53 1.23 -23.23
C PHE A 207 -10.02 -0.21 -23.21
N ALA A 208 -10.65 -1.12 -22.45
CA ALA A 208 -10.29 -2.53 -22.45
C ALA A 208 -10.36 -3.15 -23.87
N ARG A 209 -11.44 -2.87 -24.62
CA ARG A 209 -11.58 -3.35 -26.02
C ARG A 209 -10.52 -2.74 -26.93
N GLN A 210 -10.26 -1.45 -26.83
CA GLN A 210 -9.23 -0.78 -27.63
C GLN A 210 -7.84 -1.35 -27.35
N SER A 211 -7.50 -1.61 -26.08
CA SER A 211 -6.23 -2.24 -25.70
C SER A 211 -6.09 -3.65 -26.27
N VAL A 212 -7.16 -4.46 -26.23
CA VAL A 212 -7.16 -5.79 -26.86
C VAL A 212 -6.95 -5.70 -28.35
N LEU A 213 -7.62 -4.77 -29.04
CA LEU A 213 -7.44 -4.57 -30.48
C LEU A 213 -6.02 -4.12 -30.83
N LEU A 214 -5.44 -3.20 -30.03
CA LEU A 214 -4.07 -2.74 -30.21
C LEU A 214 -3.07 -3.89 -30.08
N VAL A 215 -3.20 -4.70 -29.05
CA VAL A 215 -2.33 -5.86 -28.81
C VAL A 215 -2.45 -6.87 -29.95
N ARG A 216 -3.66 -7.19 -30.39
CA ARG A 216 -3.90 -8.15 -31.49
C ARG A 216 -3.46 -7.63 -32.84
N SER A 217 -3.44 -6.31 -33.05
CA SER A 217 -2.99 -5.71 -34.32
C SER A 217 -1.47 -5.61 -34.42
N THR A 218 -0.77 -5.49 -33.26
CA THR A 218 0.70 -5.27 -33.21
C THR A 218 1.48 -6.56 -33.02
N LEU A 219 0.94 -7.53 -32.27
CA LEU A 219 1.62 -8.79 -31.96
C LEU A 219 1.11 -9.94 -32.82
N LYS A 220 1.99 -10.94 -33.07
CA LYS A 220 1.57 -12.20 -33.70
C LYS A 220 0.54 -12.91 -32.82
N PRO A 221 -0.46 -13.63 -33.36
CA PRO A 221 -1.58 -14.20 -32.63
C PRO A 221 -1.18 -14.94 -31.34
N LYS A 222 -0.18 -15.82 -31.42
CA LYS A 222 0.33 -16.58 -30.26
C LYS A 222 0.87 -15.69 -29.13
N TRP A 223 1.56 -14.61 -29.47
CA TRP A 223 2.11 -13.66 -28.50
C TRP A 223 1.03 -12.74 -27.94
N ALA A 224 0.06 -12.35 -28.76
CA ALA A 224 -1.08 -11.56 -28.35
C ALA A 224 -1.93 -12.30 -27.30
N ASP A 225 -2.24 -13.58 -27.56
CA ASP A 225 -3.02 -14.39 -26.61
C ASP A 225 -2.28 -14.60 -25.29
N LEU A 226 -0.97 -14.91 -25.32
CA LEU A 226 -0.14 -15.00 -24.10
C LEU A 226 -0.10 -13.70 -23.31
N PHE A 227 0.06 -12.57 -24.02
CA PHE A 227 0.09 -11.25 -23.36
C PHE A 227 -1.25 -10.90 -22.71
N LEU A 228 -2.36 -11.14 -23.41
CA LEU A 228 -3.70 -10.88 -22.87
C LEU A 228 -4.06 -11.80 -21.72
N GLU A 229 -3.59 -13.06 -21.73
CA GLU A 229 -3.74 -13.99 -20.61
C GLU A 229 -2.97 -13.51 -19.37
N GLU A 230 -1.74 -13.03 -19.55
CA GLU A 230 -0.94 -12.46 -18.43
C GLU A 230 -1.58 -11.17 -17.90
N VAL A 231 -2.06 -10.28 -18.74
CA VAL A 231 -2.75 -9.05 -18.29
C VAL A 231 -4.02 -9.41 -17.52
N ALA A 232 -4.79 -10.39 -17.97
CA ALA A 232 -5.98 -10.86 -17.25
C ALA A 232 -5.64 -11.53 -15.93
N PHE A 233 -4.50 -12.23 -15.86
CA PHE A 233 -3.99 -12.80 -14.61
C PHE A 233 -3.59 -11.70 -13.62
N ILE A 234 -2.81 -10.71 -14.06
CA ILE A 234 -2.42 -9.55 -13.26
C ILE A 234 -3.66 -8.83 -12.69
N ASP A 235 -4.65 -8.55 -13.55
CA ASP A 235 -5.88 -7.88 -13.13
C ASP A 235 -6.65 -8.66 -12.06
N ARG A 236 -6.74 -9.99 -12.20
CA ARG A 236 -7.36 -10.84 -11.18
C ARG A 236 -6.59 -10.86 -9.86
N MET A 237 -5.24 -10.91 -9.93
CA MET A 237 -4.40 -10.93 -8.72
C MET A 237 -4.48 -9.62 -7.96
N PHE A 238 -4.29 -8.50 -8.65
CA PHE A 238 -4.38 -7.18 -8.03
C PHE A 238 -5.80 -6.85 -7.53
N GLY A 239 -6.81 -7.02 -8.39
CA GLY A 239 -8.20 -6.74 -8.03
C GLY A 239 -8.66 -7.60 -6.86
N GLY A 240 -8.49 -8.91 -6.96
CA GLY A 240 -8.92 -9.82 -5.90
C GLY A 240 -8.19 -9.61 -4.58
N PHE A 241 -6.91 -9.22 -4.61
CA PHE A 241 -6.13 -8.94 -3.40
C PHE A 241 -6.53 -7.60 -2.76
N ILE A 242 -6.58 -6.52 -3.55
CA ILE A 242 -6.90 -5.18 -3.03
C ILE A 242 -8.34 -5.13 -2.52
N ASP A 243 -9.30 -5.64 -3.30
CA ASP A 243 -10.70 -5.69 -2.91
C ASP A 243 -10.90 -6.52 -1.62
N GLY A 244 -10.24 -7.68 -1.57
CA GLY A 244 -10.26 -8.55 -0.39
C GLY A 244 -9.64 -7.86 0.82
N LYS A 245 -8.49 -7.17 0.67
CA LYS A 245 -7.81 -6.54 1.79
C LYS A 245 -8.55 -5.31 2.33
N ILE A 246 -9.22 -4.55 1.47
CA ILE A 246 -10.09 -3.44 1.89
C ILE A 246 -11.27 -3.98 2.70
N LEU A 247 -11.92 -5.04 2.22
CA LEU A 247 -13.04 -5.67 2.94
C LEU A 247 -12.60 -6.25 4.29
N ASP A 248 -11.49 -6.97 4.30
CA ASP A 248 -10.85 -7.53 5.49
C ASP A 248 -10.57 -6.44 6.54
N SER A 249 -9.92 -5.36 6.13
CA SER A 249 -9.60 -4.21 6.98
C SER A 249 -10.86 -3.52 7.55
N ALA A 250 -11.91 -3.41 6.75
CA ALA A 250 -13.18 -2.87 7.21
C ALA A 250 -13.82 -3.77 8.27
N ILE A 251 -13.82 -5.09 8.09
CA ILE A 251 -14.34 -6.07 9.05
C ILE A 251 -13.52 -6.01 10.35
N ILE A 252 -12.18 -6.00 10.26
CA ILE A 252 -11.29 -5.90 11.43
C ILE A 252 -11.54 -4.59 12.19
N GLY A 253 -11.68 -3.47 11.48
CA GLY A 253 -12.01 -2.18 12.10
C GLY A 253 -13.32 -2.23 12.88
N VAL A 254 -14.37 -2.81 12.28
CA VAL A 254 -15.69 -2.98 12.94
C VAL A 254 -15.61 -3.92 14.15
N LEU A 255 -14.93 -5.06 14.01
CA LEU A 255 -14.77 -6.01 15.12
C LEU A 255 -13.92 -5.40 16.25
N CYS A 256 -12.88 -4.65 15.91
CA CYS A 256 -12.09 -3.89 16.88
C CYS A 256 -12.96 -2.88 17.63
N TYR A 257 -13.81 -2.12 16.92
CA TYR A 257 -14.73 -1.15 17.52
C TYR A 257 -15.71 -1.82 18.49
N ILE A 258 -16.34 -2.89 18.06
CA ILE A 258 -17.27 -3.67 18.90
C ILE A 258 -16.54 -4.20 20.16
N GLY A 259 -15.34 -4.76 20.00
CA GLY A 259 -14.52 -5.22 21.12
C GLY A 259 -14.16 -4.08 22.07
N CYS A 260 -13.73 -2.93 21.54
CA CYS A 260 -13.41 -1.76 22.36
C CYS A 260 -14.62 -1.27 23.18
N LEU A 261 -15.84 -1.32 22.62
CA LEU A 261 -17.06 -0.98 23.35
C LEU A 261 -17.39 -2.01 24.45
N ILE A 262 -17.27 -3.30 24.16
CA ILE A 262 -17.55 -4.38 25.13
C ILE A 262 -16.61 -4.30 26.33
N PHE A 263 -15.31 -4.15 26.08
CA PHE A 263 -14.29 -4.07 27.13
C PHE A 263 -14.12 -2.66 27.71
N LYS A 264 -14.87 -1.68 27.21
CA LYS A 264 -14.82 -0.26 27.61
C LYS A 264 -13.40 0.32 27.55
N PHE A 265 -12.70 0.05 26.46
CA PHE A 265 -11.43 0.67 26.19
C PHE A 265 -11.63 2.16 25.84
N PRO A 266 -10.74 3.04 26.28
CA PRO A 266 -10.81 4.47 25.94
C PRO A 266 -10.55 4.68 24.44
N ASN A 267 -11.07 5.79 23.91
CA ASN A 267 -10.88 6.20 22.52
C ASN A 267 -11.26 5.10 21.50
N ALA A 268 -12.35 4.36 21.78
CA ALA A 268 -12.75 3.18 21.02
C ALA A 268 -12.83 3.40 19.51
N LEU A 269 -13.37 4.56 19.08
CA LEU A 269 -13.52 4.90 17.67
C LEU A 269 -12.17 5.14 17.01
N LEU A 270 -11.32 5.95 17.65
CA LEU A 270 -9.98 6.27 17.15
C LEU A 270 -9.11 5.01 17.04
N VAL A 271 -9.05 4.22 18.12
CA VAL A 271 -8.27 2.98 18.19
C VAL A 271 -8.70 2.01 17.10
N SER A 272 -10.02 1.78 16.94
CA SER A 272 -10.55 0.86 15.93
C SER A 272 -10.32 1.37 14.50
N ALA A 273 -10.42 2.68 14.27
CA ALA A 273 -10.11 3.28 12.98
C ALA A 273 -8.62 3.12 12.63
N ILE A 274 -7.71 3.38 13.59
CA ILE A 274 -6.27 3.17 13.39
C ILE A 274 -5.99 1.71 13.05
N VAL A 275 -6.49 0.76 13.84
CA VAL A 275 -6.28 -0.68 13.62
C VAL A 275 -6.88 -1.12 12.26
N GLY A 276 -8.11 -0.67 11.93
CA GLY A 276 -8.75 -1.01 10.67
C GLY A 276 -8.01 -0.44 9.46
N ILE A 277 -7.65 0.84 9.48
CA ILE A 277 -6.94 1.49 8.35
C ILE A 277 -5.56 0.86 8.13
N THR A 278 -4.81 0.66 9.21
CA THR A 278 -3.46 0.09 9.10
C THR A 278 -3.48 -1.37 8.67
N ASN A 279 -4.56 -2.12 8.94
CA ASN A 279 -4.72 -3.52 8.54
C ASN A 279 -4.71 -3.71 7.00
N VAL A 280 -4.88 -2.64 6.21
CA VAL A 280 -4.68 -2.67 4.74
C VAL A 280 -3.26 -3.10 4.38
N ILE A 281 -2.27 -2.79 5.21
CA ILE A 281 -0.88 -3.21 5.02
C ILE A 281 -0.73 -4.65 5.51
N PRO A 282 -0.47 -5.63 4.61
CA PRO A 282 -0.34 -7.02 5.02
C PRO A 282 0.80 -7.20 6.03
N PHE A 283 0.65 -8.09 6.99
CA PHE A 283 1.61 -8.47 8.00
C PHE A 283 1.97 -7.34 8.99
N PHE A 284 2.37 -6.17 8.52
CA PHE A 284 2.78 -5.04 9.38
C PHE A 284 1.62 -4.17 9.86
N GLY A 285 0.50 -4.18 9.16
CA GLY A 285 -0.68 -3.36 9.52
C GLY A 285 -1.13 -3.52 10.96
N PRO A 286 -1.30 -4.76 11.46
CA PRO A 286 -1.66 -5.01 12.84
C PRO A 286 -0.71 -4.38 13.86
N PHE A 287 0.60 -4.45 13.63
CA PHE A 287 1.60 -3.86 14.53
C PHE A 287 1.60 -2.34 14.47
N ILE A 288 1.52 -1.78 13.24
CA ILE A 288 1.46 -0.33 13.03
C ILE A 288 0.21 0.26 13.69
N GLY A 289 -0.90 -0.48 13.73
CA GLY A 289 -2.13 -0.07 14.39
C GLY A 289 -2.12 -0.31 15.89
N ALA A 290 -1.70 -1.50 16.33
CA ALA A 290 -1.77 -1.89 17.73
C ALA A 290 -0.81 -1.09 18.64
N VAL A 291 0.41 -0.81 18.17
CA VAL A 291 1.41 -0.11 18.99
C VAL A 291 0.94 1.29 19.41
N PRO A 292 0.58 2.22 18.49
CA PRO A 292 0.09 3.54 18.89
C PRO A 292 -1.24 3.46 19.64
N SER A 293 -2.14 2.54 19.28
CA SER A 293 -3.40 2.35 19.99
C SER A 293 -3.19 1.89 21.42
N THR A 294 -2.28 0.94 21.64
CA THR A 294 -1.90 0.50 23.01
C THR A 294 -1.32 1.64 23.81
N PHE A 295 -0.46 2.46 23.18
CA PHE A 295 0.14 3.62 23.85
C PHE A 295 -0.92 4.67 24.24
N LEU A 296 -1.90 4.94 23.38
CA LEU A 296 -3.02 5.83 23.70
C LEU A 296 -3.81 5.34 24.92
N ILE A 297 -4.10 4.04 24.97
CA ILE A 297 -4.83 3.43 26.08
C ILE A 297 -3.96 3.38 27.36
N LEU A 298 -2.65 3.10 27.21
CA LEU A 298 -1.70 3.02 28.33
C LEU A 298 -1.65 4.31 29.14
N ILE A 299 -1.70 5.45 28.47
CA ILE A 299 -1.67 6.77 29.12
C ILE A 299 -2.94 6.98 29.95
N GLU A 300 -4.09 6.48 29.53
CA GLU A 300 -5.33 6.63 30.28
C GLU A 300 -5.48 5.57 31.38
N ASP A 301 -5.22 4.30 31.06
CA ASP A 301 -5.40 3.17 31.96
C ASP A 301 -4.40 2.04 31.63
N PRO A 302 -3.32 1.86 32.42
CA PRO A 302 -2.31 0.83 32.15
C PRO A 302 -2.85 -0.60 32.17
N ILE A 303 -3.86 -0.87 33.00
CA ILE A 303 -4.44 -2.22 33.11
C ILE A 303 -5.29 -2.50 31.85
N LYS A 304 -6.05 -1.53 31.38
CA LYS A 304 -6.78 -1.64 30.12
C LYS A 304 -5.86 -1.78 28.92
N ALA A 305 -4.69 -1.14 28.91
CA ALA A 305 -3.72 -1.31 27.85
C ALA A 305 -3.24 -2.76 27.74
N LEU A 306 -2.97 -3.43 28.87
CA LEU A 306 -2.61 -4.85 28.87
C LEU A 306 -3.74 -5.72 28.30
N TRP A 307 -4.99 -5.47 28.71
CA TRP A 307 -6.15 -6.18 28.17
C TRP A 307 -6.38 -5.90 26.68
N PHE A 308 -6.09 -4.69 26.22
CA PHE A 308 -6.16 -4.34 24.82
C PHE A 308 -5.14 -5.09 23.97
N VAL A 309 -3.89 -5.22 24.46
CA VAL A 309 -2.87 -6.03 23.77
C VAL A 309 -3.35 -7.48 23.61
N LEU A 310 -3.87 -8.09 24.69
CA LEU A 310 -4.42 -9.45 24.63
C LEU A 310 -5.60 -9.54 23.64
N PHE A 311 -6.50 -8.57 23.68
CA PHE A 311 -7.63 -8.50 22.75
C PHE A 311 -7.18 -8.40 21.30
N VAL A 312 -6.22 -7.50 20.99
CA VAL A 312 -5.70 -7.36 19.62
C VAL A 312 -5.00 -8.62 19.17
N LEU A 313 -4.22 -9.30 20.03
CA LEU A 313 -3.61 -10.59 19.69
C LEU A 313 -4.68 -11.64 19.31
N VAL A 314 -5.78 -11.72 20.06
CA VAL A 314 -6.90 -12.62 19.70
C VAL A 314 -7.54 -12.19 18.39
N LEU A 315 -7.78 -10.89 18.19
CA LEU A 315 -8.35 -10.36 16.97
C LEU A 315 -7.45 -10.69 15.75
N GLN A 316 -6.13 -10.58 15.90
CA GLN A 316 -5.18 -10.93 14.85
C GLN A 316 -5.13 -12.44 14.57
N GLN A 317 -5.31 -13.30 15.59
CA GLN A 317 -5.45 -14.73 15.36
C GLN A 317 -6.75 -15.06 14.60
N LEU A 318 -7.83 -14.34 14.87
CA LEU A 318 -9.08 -14.46 14.14
C LEU A 318 -8.91 -14.00 12.68
N ASP A 319 -8.21 -12.86 12.46
CA ASP A 319 -7.89 -12.35 11.13
C ASP A 319 -7.06 -13.37 10.34
N GLY A 320 -5.92 -13.77 10.87
CA GLY A 320 -4.97 -14.64 10.16
C GLY A 320 -5.50 -16.06 9.87
N ASN A 321 -6.35 -16.61 10.74
CA ASN A 321 -6.79 -18.01 10.61
C ASN A 321 -8.21 -18.18 10.04
N VAL A 322 -9.06 -17.15 10.14
CA VAL A 322 -10.47 -17.25 9.74
C VAL A 322 -10.84 -16.21 8.69
N ILE A 323 -10.69 -14.92 8.98
CA ILE A 323 -11.19 -13.83 8.14
C ILE A 323 -10.35 -13.73 6.87
N GLY A 324 -9.02 -13.61 7.01
CA GLY A 324 -8.10 -13.49 5.89
C GLY A 324 -8.22 -14.66 4.90
N PRO A 325 -8.11 -15.94 5.32
CA PRO A 325 -8.32 -17.08 4.43
C PRO A 325 -9.71 -17.13 3.78
N THR A 326 -10.75 -16.68 4.48
CA THR A 326 -12.12 -16.68 3.95
C THR A 326 -12.30 -15.62 2.85
N ILE A 327 -11.72 -14.44 3.03
CA ILE A 327 -11.88 -13.29 2.12
C ILE A 327 -10.85 -13.35 0.98
N LEU A 328 -9.57 -13.47 1.33
CA LEU A 328 -8.47 -13.46 0.36
C LEU A 328 -8.29 -14.82 -0.31
N GLY A 329 -8.56 -15.92 0.42
CA GLY A 329 -8.30 -17.28 -0.03
C GLY A 329 -6.81 -17.51 -0.30
N ASP A 330 -6.47 -18.71 -0.82
CA ASP A 330 -5.10 -19.06 -1.24
C ASP A 330 -4.75 -18.46 -2.61
N ARG A 331 -5.15 -17.18 -2.85
CA ARG A 331 -5.07 -16.59 -4.20
C ARG A 331 -3.66 -16.23 -4.62
N THR A 332 -2.76 -15.99 -3.68
CA THR A 332 -1.39 -15.53 -4.01
C THR A 332 -0.42 -16.66 -4.29
N GLY A 333 -0.63 -17.85 -3.70
CA GLY A 333 0.28 -18.99 -3.81
C GLY A 333 1.72 -18.71 -3.34
N LEU A 334 1.87 -17.69 -2.48
CA LEU A 334 3.15 -17.31 -1.88
C LEU A 334 3.25 -17.85 -0.46
N SER A 335 4.41 -18.41 -0.11
CA SER A 335 4.72 -18.75 1.27
C SER A 335 4.90 -17.49 2.12
N SER A 336 4.73 -17.61 3.45
CA SER A 336 4.87 -16.48 4.38
C SER A 336 6.23 -15.79 4.29
N PHE A 337 7.30 -16.55 3.97
CA PHE A 337 8.63 -15.98 3.72
C PHE A 337 8.61 -14.99 2.56
N TRP A 338 8.03 -15.37 1.41
CA TRP A 338 7.95 -14.49 0.24
C TRP A 338 7.05 -13.28 0.49
N VAL A 339 5.98 -13.43 1.26
CA VAL A 339 5.13 -12.30 1.66
C VAL A 339 5.93 -11.30 2.49
N LEU A 340 6.67 -11.75 3.52
CA LEU A 340 7.51 -10.87 4.33
C LEU A 340 8.61 -10.21 3.50
N PHE A 341 9.33 -10.99 2.69
CA PHE A 341 10.39 -10.50 1.82
C PHE A 341 9.91 -9.37 0.92
N THR A 342 8.76 -9.56 0.26
CA THR A 342 8.24 -8.57 -0.70
C THR A 342 7.78 -7.28 -0.03
N ILE A 343 7.18 -7.37 1.15
CA ILE A 343 6.72 -6.20 1.88
C ILE A 343 7.92 -5.35 2.32
N ILE A 344 9.00 -5.99 2.79
CA ILE A 344 10.23 -5.28 3.15
C ILE A 344 10.87 -4.66 1.90
N LEU A 345 10.99 -5.43 0.81
CA LEU A 345 11.60 -4.97 -0.43
C LEU A 345 10.85 -3.78 -1.04
N PHE A 346 9.56 -3.94 -1.31
CA PHE A 346 8.77 -2.88 -1.96
C PHE A 346 8.40 -1.76 -0.99
N GLY A 347 8.31 -2.05 0.31
CA GLY A 347 8.20 -1.03 1.34
C GLY A 347 9.41 -0.11 1.39
N GLY A 348 10.62 -0.66 1.28
CA GLY A 348 11.86 0.11 1.17
C GLY A 348 11.97 0.93 -0.11
N LEU A 349 11.41 0.45 -1.23
CA LEU A 349 11.46 1.13 -2.53
C LEU A 349 10.40 2.24 -2.66
N TRP A 350 9.16 1.99 -2.24
CA TRP A 350 8.00 2.85 -2.51
C TRP A 350 7.19 3.21 -1.26
N GLY A 351 7.72 2.94 -0.06
CA GLY A 351 7.07 3.25 1.22
C GLY A 351 5.76 2.48 1.40
N ILE A 352 4.78 3.13 2.02
CA ILE A 352 3.47 2.53 2.35
C ILE A 352 2.75 1.97 1.12
N VAL A 353 2.78 2.71 -0.01
CA VAL A 353 2.16 2.25 -1.26
C VAL A 353 2.82 0.95 -1.74
N GLY A 354 4.16 0.88 -1.66
CA GLY A 354 4.90 -0.33 -1.95
C GLY A 354 4.48 -1.51 -1.09
N MET A 355 4.30 -1.31 0.22
CA MET A 355 3.84 -2.37 1.14
C MET A 355 2.45 -2.92 0.77
N ILE A 356 1.51 -2.04 0.39
CA ILE A 356 0.14 -2.44 0.03
C ILE A 356 0.13 -3.30 -1.24
N ILE A 357 0.89 -2.91 -2.26
CA ILE A 357 0.91 -3.61 -3.55
C ILE A 357 1.96 -4.73 -3.63
N ALA A 358 2.81 -4.89 -2.61
CA ALA A 358 3.93 -5.83 -2.59
C ALA A 358 3.52 -7.26 -2.94
N VAL A 359 2.50 -7.75 -2.24
CA VAL A 359 2.07 -9.15 -2.34
C VAL A 359 1.53 -9.49 -3.73
N PRO A 360 0.55 -8.76 -4.30
CA PRO A 360 0.07 -9.07 -5.66
C PRO A 360 1.14 -8.83 -6.72
N LEU A 361 2.01 -7.83 -6.56
CA LEU A 361 3.09 -7.56 -7.49
C LEU A 361 4.09 -8.73 -7.54
N PHE A 362 4.51 -9.21 -6.39
CA PHE A 362 5.45 -10.33 -6.35
C PHE A 362 4.79 -11.65 -6.76
N ALA A 363 3.52 -11.86 -6.47
CA ALA A 363 2.79 -13.03 -6.95
C ALA A 363 2.83 -13.13 -8.48
N VAL A 364 2.69 -12.01 -9.18
CA VAL A 364 2.83 -11.93 -10.65
C VAL A 364 4.26 -12.23 -11.09
N ILE A 365 5.26 -11.64 -10.42
CA ILE A 365 6.68 -11.91 -10.73
C ILE A 365 6.99 -13.40 -10.52
N TYR A 366 6.56 -13.96 -9.40
CA TYR A 366 6.80 -15.35 -9.03
C TYR A 366 6.14 -16.35 -10.01
N ASP A 367 4.89 -16.10 -10.40
CA ASP A 367 4.20 -16.88 -11.42
C ASP A 367 4.90 -16.80 -12.79
N THR A 368 5.34 -15.59 -13.17
CA THR A 368 6.12 -15.40 -14.40
C THR A 368 7.42 -16.21 -14.39
N VAL A 369 8.15 -16.20 -13.26
CA VAL A 369 9.37 -16.98 -13.08
C VAL A 369 9.06 -18.48 -13.15
N LYS A 370 8.01 -18.97 -12.47
CA LYS A 370 7.53 -20.37 -12.57
C LYS A 370 7.27 -20.78 -14.02
N LYS A 371 6.57 -19.94 -14.78
CA LYS A 371 6.28 -20.19 -16.21
C LYS A 371 7.56 -20.24 -17.06
N LEU A 372 8.53 -19.35 -16.79
CA LEU A 372 9.82 -19.33 -17.48
C LEU A 372 10.64 -20.59 -17.19
N VAL A 373 10.74 -21.00 -15.93
CA VAL A 373 11.44 -22.22 -15.51
C VAL A 373 10.81 -23.44 -16.18
N ARG A 374 9.49 -23.58 -16.11
CA ARG A 374 8.77 -24.70 -16.77
C ARG A 374 9.04 -24.76 -18.28
N ARG A 375 8.98 -23.59 -18.96
CA ARG A 375 9.31 -23.54 -20.41
C ARG A 375 10.76 -23.89 -20.69
N GLY A 376 11.70 -23.50 -19.82
CA GLY A 376 13.12 -23.84 -19.92
C GLY A 376 13.36 -25.36 -19.79
N LEU A 377 12.75 -25.99 -18.77
CA LEU A 377 12.81 -27.42 -18.54
C LEU A 377 12.17 -28.23 -19.69
N PHE A 378 11.02 -27.77 -20.18
CA PHE A 378 10.37 -28.40 -21.35
C PHE A 378 11.28 -28.39 -22.59
N ARG A 379 11.96 -27.27 -22.88
CA ARG A 379 12.89 -27.18 -24.01
C ARG A 379 14.10 -28.09 -23.88
N LYS A 380 14.49 -28.41 -22.63
CA LYS A 380 15.63 -29.32 -22.33
C LYS A 380 15.21 -30.79 -22.20
N GLY A 381 13.92 -31.12 -22.37
CA GLY A 381 13.40 -32.47 -22.16
C GLY A 381 13.40 -32.95 -20.71
N GLN A 382 13.47 -32.02 -19.73
CA GLN A 382 13.57 -32.29 -18.29
C GLN A 382 12.30 -31.92 -17.53
N LEU A 383 11.14 -32.09 -18.14
CA LEU A 383 9.86 -31.71 -17.52
C LEU A 383 9.54 -32.54 -16.26
N GLU A 384 10.10 -33.77 -16.17
CA GLU A 384 9.96 -34.66 -15.00
C GLU A 384 10.42 -33.96 -13.69
N LEU A 385 11.47 -33.15 -13.74
CA LEU A 385 11.96 -32.41 -12.57
C LEU A 385 10.90 -31.44 -12.07
N TRP A 386 10.12 -30.85 -12.97
CA TRP A 386 9.03 -29.96 -12.60
C TRP A 386 7.87 -30.72 -11.95
N GLU A 387 7.53 -31.89 -12.45
CA GLU A 387 6.45 -32.71 -11.89
C GLU A 387 6.84 -33.30 -10.53
N GLN A 388 8.11 -33.70 -10.35
CA GLN A 388 8.66 -34.10 -9.04
C GLN A 388 8.58 -32.96 -8.03
N TYR A 389 9.05 -31.75 -8.39
CA TYR A 389 8.92 -30.56 -7.53
C TYR A 389 7.49 -30.31 -7.09
N LYS A 390 6.51 -30.41 -7.99
CA LYS A 390 5.10 -30.23 -7.66
C LYS A 390 4.54 -31.32 -6.72
N ALA A 391 5.01 -32.52 -6.86
CA ALA A 391 4.63 -33.65 -6.00
C ALA A 391 5.18 -33.47 -4.57
N ASP A 392 6.41 -32.94 -4.47
CA ASP A 392 7.09 -32.70 -3.19
C ASP A 392 6.52 -31.46 -2.46
N TYR A 393 6.02 -30.44 -3.21
CA TYR A 393 5.52 -29.16 -2.67
C TYR A 393 4.12 -28.80 -3.23
N PRO A 394 3.07 -29.55 -2.86
CA PRO A 394 1.71 -29.36 -3.40
C PRO A 394 1.04 -28.04 -2.97
N ASP A 395 1.47 -27.44 -1.83
CA ASP A 395 0.86 -26.24 -1.26
C ASP A 395 1.25 -24.93 -1.97
N GLU A 396 2.20 -24.97 -2.92
CA GLU A 396 2.62 -23.78 -3.68
C GLU A 396 1.78 -23.51 -4.94
N GLU A 397 0.73 -24.28 -5.20
CA GLU A 397 -0.22 -23.98 -6.29
C GLU A 397 -1.49 -23.32 -5.75
N PRO A 398 -1.95 -22.22 -6.36
CA PRO A 398 -3.25 -21.65 -6.03
C PRO A 398 -4.32 -22.69 -6.34
N LYS A 399 -5.11 -23.09 -5.33
CA LYS A 399 -6.22 -24.03 -5.51
C LYS A 399 -7.16 -23.47 -6.57
N LYS A 400 -7.25 -24.14 -7.71
CA LYS A 400 -8.23 -23.81 -8.76
C LYS A 400 -9.63 -24.03 -8.16
N LYS A 401 -10.35 -22.95 -7.93
CA LYS A 401 -11.80 -22.97 -7.77
C LYS A 401 -12.45 -22.61 -9.09
#